data_6337d8773d22f9235a5501bb60f897d3
#
_entry.id   6337d8773d22f9235a5501bb60f897d3
#
_cell.length_a   1.000
_cell.length_b   1.000
_cell.length_c   1.000
_cell.angle_alpha   90.00
_cell.angle_beta   90.00
_cell.angle_gamma   90.00
#
_symmetry.space_group_name_H-M   'P 1'
#
loop_
_entity.id
_entity.type
_entity.pdbx_description
1 polymer ?
#
loop_
_entity_poly.entity_id
_entity_poly.type
_entity_poly.pdbx_seq_one_letter_code
_entity_poly.pdbx_strand_id
1 'polypeptide(L)'
;MDAGRAADLYDAVVVGGGPAGLAAALYLARARYRVLVVEKDTFGGQITITAEVVNYPGVEKTEGHSLTETMRRQALHFGAEFLLAEAQGIDVDGDFRIVRTSRGAFRCFAVLLATGAHPRKVGFEGEETFRGRGVAYCATCDGGFFTDRDVFVVGGGFAAAEEAMFLTRYARSVTMLVRRSTLSCAESIAEQVLAHESVRVRFNTVLEAVEGDTALRRAVFRDTVTGRLETYAPPEGETFGVFVFAGYEPASRLAEGLAELTGQGNIVTDREQRTRTEGVYAAGDVCDKRLRQVVTAVSDGAVAATSIERYAADMQRKTGLRPQRPATAQASSGASKASAPSGNARETEGGFLTAEQREQLAGVFARMERPLILKAEPDSRPVSEDLRRMLMELAALTDKLTVEWTPPSDGPERPCVRVLRADGTDTGIAFHGVPGGHEFNSFVVGLYNAAGPGQSIDPALAEAIAAIDRPLDLQIVVALSCTMCPELVIAAQKIAASNPLVTAKVYDVNHFPELRERYKIMSVPCLIINKAKVAFGKKTLGQLLELLAEPEDGQTG
;
A
#
# COMPACT_ATOMS: atom_id res chain seq x y z
N MET A 1 -29.39 -31.43 -11.62
CA MET A 1 -28.18 -30.93 -12.33
C MET A 1 -27.80 -29.51 -11.93
N ASP A 2 -28.00 -29.06 -10.67
CA ASP A 2 -27.82 -27.64 -10.30
C ASP A 2 -26.96 -27.36 -9.06
N ALA A 3 -26.50 -28.37 -8.33
CA ALA A 3 -25.69 -28.13 -7.12
C ALA A 3 -24.28 -27.58 -7.42
N GLY A 4 -23.67 -27.93 -8.55
CA GLY A 4 -22.34 -27.43 -8.94
C GLY A 4 -22.34 -25.97 -9.41
N ARG A 5 -23.45 -25.49 -9.97
CA ARG A 5 -23.58 -24.10 -10.47
C ARG A 5 -23.78 -23.06 -9.36
N ALA A 6 -24.31 -23.46 -8.19
CA ALA A 6 -24.54 -22.54 -7.06
C ALA A 6 -23.25 -22.33 -6.21
N ALA A 7 -22.33 -23.28 -6.23
CA ALA A 7 -21.08 -23.20 -5.46
C ALA A 7 -20.12 -22.11 -5.99
N ASP A 8 -20.17 -21.83 -7.31
CA ASP A 8 -19.30 -20.83 -7.96
C ASP A 8 -19.98 -19.46 -8.15
N LEU A 9 -21.20 -19.28 -7.64
CA LEU A 9 -21.97 -18.04 -7.77
C LEU A 9 -21.81 -17.17 -6.52
N TYR A 10 -21.62 -15.88 -6.72
CA TYR A 10 -21.66 -14.84 -5.70
C TYR A 10 -22.93 -14.00 -5.80
N ASP A 11 -23.39 -13.45 -4.69
CA ASP A 11 -24.43 -12.42 -4.73
C ASP A 11 -23.87 -11.11 -5.28
N ALA A 12 -22.64 -10.78 -4.88
CA ALA A 12 -21.93 -9.63 -5.40
C ALA A 12 -20.43 -9.88 -5.50
N VAL A 13 -19.82 -9.30 -6.53
CA VAL A 13 -18.36 -9.11 -6.60
C VAL A 13 -18.05 -7.62 -6.51
N VAL A 14 -17.21 -7.25 -5.59
CA VAL A 14 -16.73 -5.87 -5.36
C VAL A 14 -15.33 -5.75 -5.98
N VAL A 15 -15.17 -4.85 -6.93
CA VAL A 15 -13.89 -4.58 -7.58
C VAL A 15 -13.28 -3.32 -6.98
N GLY A 16 -12.23 -3.50 -6.20
CA GLY A 16 -11.54 -2.48 -5.42
C GLY A 16 -11.73 -2.66 -3.92
N GLY A 17 -10.63 -2.81 -3.21
CA GLY A 17 -10.54 -3.05 -1.77
C GLY A 17 -10.29 -1.79 -0.94
N GLY A 18 -10.62 -0.59 -1.47
CA GLY A 18 -10.56 0.67 -0.73
C GLY A 18 -11.76 0.86 0.22
N PRO A 19 -11.87 2.02 0.91
CA PRO A 19 -12.92 2.27 1.92
C PRO A 19 -14.35 2.02 1.42
N ALA A 20 -14.65 2.36 0.16
CA ALA A 20 -15.97 2.10 -0.43
C ALA A 20 -16.25 0.61 -0.59
N GLY A 21 -15.29 -0.14 -1.13
CA GLY A 21 -15.43 -1.58 -1.32
C GLY A 21 -15.47 -2.34 0.01
N LEU A 22 -14.65 -1.95 0.99
CA LEU A 22 -14.63 -2.54 2.33
C LEU A 22 -15.95 -2.30 3.07
N ALA A 23 -16.50 -1.09 2.99
CA ALA A 23 -17.80 -0.78 3.56
C ALA A 23 -18.91 -1.60 2.90
N ALA A 24 -18.92 -1.68 1.57
CA ALA A 24 -19.91 -2.49 0.86
C ALA A 24 -19.82 -3.98 1.24
N ALA A 25 -18.61 -4.53 1.29
CA ALA A 25 -18.38 -5.91 1.69
C ALA A 25 -18.87 -6.20 3.12
N LEU A 26 -18.60 -5.27 4.06
CA LEU A 26 -19.08 -5.36 5.44
C LEU A 26 -20.62 -5.45 5.49
N TYR A 27 -21.32 -4.53 4.80
CA TYR A 27 -22.78 -4.47 4.84
C TYR A 27 -23.41 -5.71 4.17
N LEU A 28 -22.93 -6.12 3.01
CA LEU A 28 -23.41 -7.30 2.29
C LEU A 28 -23.16 -8.59 3.10
N ALA A 29 -21.95 -8.78 3.63
CA ALA A 29 -21.62 -9.97 4.40
C ALA A 29 -22.41 -10.03 5.71
N ARG A 30 -22.62 -8.89 6.38
CA ARG A 30 -23.47 -8.79 7.58
C ARG A 30 -24.94 -9.12 7.27
N ALA A 31 -25.44 -8.74 6.11
CA ALA A 31 -26.77 -9.11 5.61
C ALA A 31 -26.83 -10.57 5.10
N ARG A 32 -25.73 -11.33 5.25
CA ARG A 32 -25.59 -12.74 4.89
C ARG A 32 -25.61 -13.05 3.39
N TYR A 33 -25.24 -12.07 2.55
CA TYR A 33 -24.98 -12.30 1.13
C TYR A 33 -23.54 -12.77 0.94
N ARG A 34 -23.32 -13.64 -0.05
CA ARG A 34 -21.97 -14.09 -0.42
C ARG A 34 -21.29 -13.01 -1.25
N VAL A 35 -20.25 -12.42 -0.73
CA VAL A 35 -19.53 -11.32 -1.38
C VAL A 35 -18.04 -11.63 -1.50
N LEU A 36 -17.48 -11.35 -2.68
CA LEU A 36 -16.05 -11.41 -2.96
C LEU A 36 -15.53 -10.00 -3.24
N VAL A 37 -14.47 -9.60 -2.55
CA VAL A 37 -13.71 -8.37 -2.83
C VAL A 37 -12.46 -8.74 -3.62
N VAL A 38 -12.31 -8.14 -4.81
CA VAL A 38 -11.15 -8.31 -5.68
C VAL A 38 -10.32 -7.03 -5.65
N GLU A 39 -9.05 -7.14 -5.29
CA GLU A 39 -8.09 -6.03 -5.26
C GLU A 39 -6.80 -6.44 -5.96
N LYS A 40 -6.23 -5.54 -6.77
CA LYS A 40 -5.03 -5.83 -7.56
C LYS A 40 -3.73 -5.70 -6.76
N ASP A 41 -3.71 -4.76 -5.80
CA ASP A 41 -2.55 -4.42 -5.00
C ASP A 41 -2.80 -4.75 -3.51
N THR A 42 -2.78 -3.75 -2.64
CA THR A 42 -2.99 -3.89 -1.20
C THR A 42 -4.40 -3.47 -0.83
N PHE A 43 -5.07 -4.23 0.03
CA PHE A 43 -6.38 -3.84 0.57
C PHE A 43 -6.26 -2.56 1.41
N GLY A 44 -7.23 -1.67 1.26
CA GLY A 44 -7.30 -0.38 1.96
C GLY A 44 -7.32 0.82 1.02
N GLY A 45 -6.82 0.70 -0.22
CA GLY A 45 -6.82 1.76 -1.23
C GLY A 45 -5.84 2.89 -0.92
N GLN A 46 -6.04 4.06 -1.54
CA GLN A 46 -5.09 5.19 -1.48
C GLN A 46 -4.82 5.74 -0.07
N ILE A 47 -5.77 5.61 0.85
CA ILE A 47 -5.62 6.15 2.22
C ILE A 47 -4.57 5.37 3.04
N THR A 48 -4.19 4.17 2.65
CA THR A 48 -3.20 3.35 3.37
C THR A 48 -1.84 4.03 3.51
N ILE A 49 -1.49 4.94 2.59
CA ILE A 49 -0.24 5.70 2.62
C ILE A 49 -0.29 6.92 3.55
N THR A 50 -1.46 7.28 4.09
CA THR A 50 -1.64 8.45 4.95
C THR A 50 -1.25 8.10 6.39
N ALA A 51 -0.22 8.78 6.91
CA ALA A 51 0.30 8.54 8.26
C ALA A 51 -0.66 8.99 9.37
N GLU A 52 -1.50 9.99 9.10
CA GLU A 52 -2.41 10.55 10.10
C GLU A 52 -3.77 10.88 9.47
N VAL A 53 -4.84 10.25 10.00
CA VAL A 53 -6.23 10.52 9.67
C VAL A 53 -6.92 11.06 10.91
N VAL A 54 -7.35 12.32 10.88
CA VAL A 54 -8.02 13.03 12.00
C VAL A 54 -9.43 13.52 11.63
N ASN A 55 -9.88 13.21 10.42
CA ASN A 55 -11.15 13.69 9.88
C ASN A 55 -12.15 12.58 9.58
N TYR A 56 -11.98 11.39 10.19
CA TYR A 56 -12.94 10.31 10.11
C TYR A 56 -13.79 10.29 11.39
N PRO A 57 -15.09 10.64 11.31
CA PRO A 57 -15.96 10.73 12.49
C PRO A 57 -16.02 9.41 13.27
N GLY A 58 -15.85 9.50 14.59
CA GLY A 58 -15.84 8.33 15.49
C GLY A 58 -14.43 7.75 15.73
N VAL A 59 -13.40 8.27 15.04
CA VAL A 59 -12.00 7.94 15.28
C VAL A 59 -11.23 9.24 15.46
N GLU A 60 -10.70 9.47 16.65
CA GLU A 60 -10.03 10.73 16.99
C GLU A 60 -8.77 10.94 16.16
N LYS A 61 -7.91 9.90 16.11
CA LYS A 61 -6.66 9.88 15.35
C LYS A 61 -6.27 8.44 15.04
N THR A 62 -5.86 8.19 13.80
CA THR A 62 -5.37 6.87 13.36
C THR A 62 -4.49 7.01 12.12
N GLU A 63 -3.81 5.93 11.75
CA GLU A 63 -3.16 5.80 10.45
C GLU A 63 -4.16 5.26 9.42
N GLY A 64 -4.01 5.67 8.16
CA GLY A 64 -4.91 5.23 7.09
C GLY A 64 -4.93 3.71 6.89
N HIS A 65 -3.76 3.06 7.03
CA HIS A 65 -3.66 1.59 7.00
C HIS A 65 -4.45 0.94 8.14
N SER A 66 -4.24 1.38 9.38
CA SER A 66 -4.91 0.84 10.57
C SER A 66 -6.43 0.99 10.49
N LEU A 67 -6.91 2.12 9.95
CA LEU A 67 -8.34 2.36 9.72
C LEU A 67 -8.93 1.36 8.73
N THR A 68 -8.29 1.20 7.57
CA THR A 68 -8.81 0.33 6.51
C THR A 68 -8.64 -1.16 6.82
N GLU A 69 -7.58 -1.54 7.54
CA GLU A 69 -7.42 -2.91 8.03
C GLU A 69 -8.50 -3.26 9.05
N THR A 70 -8.90 -2.30 9.90
CA THR A 70 -10.06 -2.48 10.79
C THR A 70 -11.35 -2.71 9.99
N MET A 71 -11.60 -1.93 8.92
CA MET A 71 -12.76 -2.15 8.04
C MET A 71 -12.71 -3.53 7.36
N ARG A 72 -11.54 -3.95 6.89
CA ARG A 72 -11.34 -5.28 6.26
C ARG A 72 -11.63 -6.41 7.24
N ARG A 73 -11.11 -6.33 8.48
CA ARG A 73 -11.38 -7.32 9.54
C ARG A 73 -12.85 -7.40 9.91
N GLN A 74 -13.55 -6.26 9.96
CA GLN A 74 -15.00 -6.24 10.18
C GLN A 74 -15.73 -7.01 9.06
N ALA A 75 -15.39 -6.79 7.79
CA ALA A 75 -16.00 -7.50 6.67
C ALA A 75 -15.68 -9.01 6.69
N LEU A 76 -14.43 -9.39 6.99
CA LEU A 76 -14.01 -10.79 7.18
C LEU A 76 -14.79 -11.49 8.30
N HIS A 77 -14.97 -10.82 9.43
CA HIS A 77 -15.73 -11.35 10.58
C HIS A 77 -17.16 -11.77 10.20
N PHE A 78 -17.80 -11.05 9.28
CA PHE A 78 -19.10 -11.40 8.75
C PHE A 78 -19.06 -12.37 7.55
N GLY A 79 -17.86 -12.80 7.12
CA GLY A 79 -17.67 -13.82 6.09
C GLY A 79 -17.56 -13.27 4.66
N ALA A 80 -17.12 -12.03 4.48
CA ALA A 80 -16.69 -11.54 3.17
C ALA A 80 -15.43 -12.29 2.72
N GLU A 81 -15.36 -12.64 1.44
CA GLU A 81 -14.20 -13.27 0.82
C GLU A 81 -13.31 -12.20 0.16
N PHE A 82 -11.99 -12.39 0.21
CA PHE A 82 -11.02 -11.44 -0.33
C PHE A 82 -10.05 -12.15 -1.29
N LEU A 83 -9.85 -11.57 -2.47
CA LEU A 83 -8.96 -12.10 -3.49
C LEU A 83 -8.00 -11.02 -3.98
N LEU A 84 -6.72 -11.29 -3.87
CA LEU A 84 -5.69 -10.45 -4.47
C LEU A 84 -5.53 -10.86 -5.95
N ALA A 85 -6.16 -10.10 -6.85
CA ALA A 85 -6.14 -10.32 -8.29
C ALA A 85 -6.52 -9.03 -9.04
N GLU A 86 -6.01 -8.86 -10.26
CA GLU A 86 -6.39 -7.76 -11.12
C GLU A 86 -7.68 -8.10 -11.88
N ALA A 87 -8.70 -7.24 -11.75
CA ALA A 87 -9.90 -7.30 -12.56
C ALA A 87 -9.61 -6.78 -13.98
N GLN A 88 -9.86 -7.60 -14.99
CA GLN A 88 -9.50 -7.34 -16.39
C GLN A 88 -10.68 -6.96 -17.25
N GLY A 89 -11.90 -7.34 -16.85
CA GLY A 89 -13.13 -7.05 -17.59
C GLY A 89 -14.38 -7.54 -16.87
N ILE A 90 -15.51 -7.02 -17.29
CA ILE A 90 -16.85 -7.39 -16.78
C ILE A 90 -17.74 -7.67 -17.96
N ASP A 91 -18.35 -8.86 -17.98
CA ASP A 91 -19.31 -9.25 -19.00
C ASP A 91 -20.72 -9.31 -18.39
N VAL A 92 -21.73 -8.99 -19.20
CA VAL A 92 -23.14 -9.13 -18.87
C VAL A 92 -23.68 -10.36 -19.61
N ASP A 93 -24.09 -11.37 -18.85
CA ASP A 93 -24.62 -12.63 -19.37
C ASP A 93 -26.02 -12.90 -18.78
N GLY A 94 -27.04 -12.37 -19.43
CA GLY A 94 -28.41 -12.43 -18.94
C GLY A 94 -28.57 -11.89 -17.54
N ASP A 95 -28.98 -12.73 -16.61
CA ASP A 95 -29.22 -12.40 -15.21
C ASP A 95 -27.92 -12.31 -14.39
N PHE A 96 -26.77 -12.57 -14.99
CA PHE A 96 -25.48 -12.64 -14.30
C PHE A 96 -24.48 -11.62 -14.82
N ARG A 97 -23.51 -11.34 -13.97
CA ARG A 97 -22.30 -10.56 -14.27
C ARG A 97 -21.12 -11.49 -14.08
N ILE A 98 -20.14 -11.38 -14.95
CA ILE A 98 -18.92 -12.20 -14.90
C ILE A 98 -17.74 -11.26 -14.80
N VAL A 99 -17.05 -11.29 -13.66
CA VAL A 99 -15.82 -10.51 -13.44
C VAL A 99 -14.64 -11.40 -13.81
N ARG A 100 -13.94 -11.04 -14.90
CA ARG A 100 -12.70 -11.69 -15.31
C ARG A 100 -11.54 -11.08 -14.56
N THR A 101 -10.70 -11.92 -13.97
CA THR A 101 -9.52 -11.52 -13.22
C THR A 101 -8.29 -12.29 -13.66
N SER A 102 -7.10 -11.84 -13.22
CA SER A 102 -5.83 -12.56 -13.41
C SER A 102 -5.81 -13.97 -12.77
N ARG A 103 -6.81 -14.30 -11.91
CA ARG A 103 -6.91 -15.59 -11.21
C ARG A 103 -8.19 -16.36 -11.53
N GLY A 104 -8.85 -16.04 -12.63
CA GLY A 104 -10.07 -16.70 -13.08
C GLY A 104 -11.25 -15.75 -13.20
N ALA A 105 -12.40 -16.32 -13.55
CA ALA A 105 -13.65 -15.60 -13.75
C ALA A 105 -14.64 -15.92 -12.63
N PHE A 106 -15.31 -14.89 -12.09
CA PHE A 106 -16.24 -14.99 -10.97
C PHE A 106 -17.63 -14.56 -11.44
N ARG A 107 -18.59 -15.45 -11.30
CA ARG A 107 -19.99 -15.21 -11.67
C ARG A 107 -20.75 -14.64 -10.46
N CYS A 108 -21.56 -13.61 -10.68
CA CYS A 108 -22.34 -12.96 -9.63
C CYS A 108 -23.65 -12.38 -10.16
N PHE A 109 -24.56 -12.01 -9.27
CA PHE A 109 -25.75 -11.25 -9.65
C PHE A 109 -25.41 -9.77 -9.84
N ALA A 110 -24.58 -9.20 -8.97
CA ALA A 110 -24.22 -7.79 -9.02
C ALA A 110 -22.70 -7.58 -8.98
N VAL A 111 -22.24 -6.51 -9.64
CA VAL A 111 -20.86 -6.01 -9.54
C VAL A 111 -20.88 -4.60 -8.97
N LEU A 112 -20.00 -4.33 -8.00
CA LEU A 112 -19.71 -2.99 -7.50
C LEU A 112 -18.33 -2.55 -7.96
N LEU A 113 -18.25 -1.47 -8.73
CA LEU A 113 -17.02 -0.80 -9.10
C LEU A 113 -16.64 0.19 -7.99
N ALA A 114 -15.63 -0.17 -7.19
CA ALA A 114 -15.08 0.64 -6.09
C ALA A 114 -13.59 0.92 -6.31
N THR A 115 -13.20 1.08 -7.59
CA THR A 115 -11.81 1.13 -8.07
C THR A 115 -11.07 2.43 -7.74
N GLY A 116 -11.80 3.44 -7.23
CA GLY A 116 -11.22 4.70 -6.77
C GLY A 116 -10.65 5.58 -7.88
N ALA A 117 -9.63 6.37 -7.53
CA ALA A 117 -8.96 7.28 -8.44
C ALA A 117 -7.45 7.31 -8.14
N HIS A 118 -6.63 7.67 -9.13
CA HIS A 118 -5.18 7.76 -9.01
C HIS A 118 -4.71 9.22 -9.16
N PRO A 119 -3.57 9.61 -8.57
CA PRO A 119 -2.98 10.92 -8.81
C PRO A 119 -2.76 11.16 -10.30
N ARG A 120 -3.19 12.34 -10.76
CA ARG A 120 -3.03 12.73 -12.15
C ARG A 120 -1.59 13.13 -12.42
N LYS A 121 -1.00 12.57 -13.49
CA LYS A 121 0.26 13.06 -14.03
C LYS A 121 0.02 14.42 -14.73
N VAL A 122 0.98 15.32 -14.61
CA VAL A 122 0.92 16.66 -15.22
C VAL A 122 1.50 16.65 -16.62
N GLY A 123 2.49 15.79 -16.87
CA GLY A 123 3.14 15.60 -18.18
C GLY A 123 4.28 16.58 -18.45
N PHE A 124 4.89 17.18 -17.42
CA PHE A 124 6.10 17.99 -17.63
C PHE A 124 7.31 17.10 -17.95
N GLU A 125 8.26 17.64 -18.65
CA GLU A 125 9.48 16.92 -19.03
C GLU A 125 10.27 16.51 -17.77
N GLY A 126 10.66 15.25 -17.69
CA GLY A 126 11.38 14.67 -16.54
C GLY A 126 10.47 14.11 -15.43
N GLU A 127 9.12 14.25 -15.50
CA GLU A 127 8.20 13.77 -14.45
C GLU A 127 8.39 12.27 -14.14
N GLU A 128 8.39 11.44 -15.17
CA GLU A 128 8.60 9.99 -15.00
C GLU A 128 10.07 9.63 -14.71
N THR A 129 11.00 10.32 -15.34
CA THR A 129 12.44 10.08 -15.17
C THR A 129 12.88 10.27 -13.72
N PHE A 130 12.32 11.30 -13.06
CA PHE A 130 12.67 11.65 -11.67
C PHE A 130 11.63 11.22 -10.65
N ARG A 131 10.65 10.41 -11.05
CA ARG A 131 9.71 9.80 -10.10
C ARG A 131 10.46 8.95 -9.08
N GLY A 132 10.28 9.28 -7.78
CA GLY A 132 11.04 8.67 -6.70
C GLY A 132 12.51 9.12 -6.60
N ARG A 133 12.94 10.08 -7.44
CA ARG A 133 14.28 10.69 -7.41
C ARG A 133 14.22 12.22 -7.34
N GLY A 134 13.18 12.73 -6.69
CA GLY A 134 12.93 14.16 -6.55
C GLY A 134 11.52 14.57 -6.94
N VAL A 135 10.83 13.80 -7.79
CA VAL A 135 9.40 13.98 -8.10
C VAL A 135 8.59 12.96 -7.29
N ALA A 136 7.64 13.45 -6.49
CA ALA A 136 6.83 12.70 -5.55
C ALA A 136 5.33 13.04 -5.68
N TYR A 137 4.47 12.12 -5.21
CA TYR A 137 3.01 12.23 -5.24
C TYR A 137 2.38 12.06 -3.85
N CYS A 138 3.20 11.94 -2.81
CA CYS A 138 2.78 11.76 -1.43
C CYS A 138 3.68 12.59 -0.50
N ALA A 139 3.16 13.65 0.09
CA ALA A 139 3.94 14.48 1.01
C ALA A 139 4.29 13.73 2.30
N THR A 140 3.33 12.96 2.83
CA THR A 140 3.52 12.18 4.06
C THR A 140 4.59 11.09 3.90
N CYS A 141 4.67 10.45 2.72
CA CYS A 141 5.64 9.40 2.44
C CYS A 141 7.06 9.96 2.22
N ASP A 142 7.15 11.05 1.45
CA ASP A 142 8.40 11.51 0.87
C ASP A 142 8.89 12.84 1.47
N GLY A 143 8.05 13.58 2.21
CA GLY A 143 8.37 14.91 2.74
C GLY A 143 9.63 14.92 3.60
N GLY A 144 9.85 13.92 4.44
CA GLY A 144 11.02 13.78 5.29
C GLY A 144 12.36 13.69 4.52
N PHE A 145 12.35 13.26 3.24
CA PHE A 145 13.56 13.22 2.40
C PHE A 145 14.02 14.62 1.95
N PHE A 146 13.16 15.62 2.08
CA PHE A 146 13.41 17.00 1.67
C PHE A 146 13.59 17.95 2.88
N THR A 147 13.99 17.40 4.04
CA THR A 147 14.32 18.21 5.22
C THR A 147 15.41 19.21 4.86
N ASP A 148 15.20 20.49 5.22
CA ASP A 148 16.06 21.64 4.93
C ASP A 148 16.34 21.87 3.42
N ARG A 149 15.44 21.41 2.53
CA ARG A 149 15.50 21.62 1.08
C ARG A 149 14.35 22.49 0.60
N ASP A 150 14.51 23.07 -0.58
CA ASP A 150 13.42 23.76 -1.25
C ASP A 150 12.47 22.75 -1.90
N VAL A 151 11.17 23.00 -1.79
CA VAL A 151 10.14 22.11 -2.31
C VAL A 151 9.18 22.91 -3.18
N PHE A 152 8.86 22.36 -4.36
CA PHE A 152 7.84 22.87 -5.25
C PHE A 152 6.60 21.96 -5.20
N VAL A 153 5.43 22.56 -4.98
CA VAL A 153 4.13 21.88 -4.97
C VAL A 153 3.38 22.25 -6.25
N VAL A 154 3.16 21.29 -7.13
CA VAL A 154 2.41 21.47 -8.38
C VAL A 154 0.94 21.21 -8.12
N GLY A 155 0.15 22.27 -8.10
CA GLY A 155 -1.29 22.23 -7.84
C GLY A 155 -1.81 23.49 -7.17
N GLY A 156 -3.12 23.70 -7.23
CA GLY A 156 -3.78 24.85 -6.59
C GLY A 156 -5.13 24.50 -5.97
N GLY A 157 -5.43 23.21 -5.83
CA GLY A 157 -6.64 22.70 -5.18
C GLY A 157 -6.46 22.43 -3.69
N PHE A 158 -7.50 21.90 -3.07
CA PHE A 158 -7.55 21.58 -1.65
C PHE A 158 -6.37 20.69 -1.20
N ALA A 159 -6.16 19.57 -1.88
CA ALA A 159 -5.05 18.64 -1.55
C ALA A 159 -3.68 19.33 -1.67
N ALA A 160 -3.45 20.11 -2.73
CA ALA A 160 -2.19 20.82 -2.90
C ALA A 160 -1.93 21.84 -1.77
N ALA A 161 -2.99 22.50 -1.30
CA ALA A 161 -2.91 23.46 -0.21
C ALA A 161 -2.59 22.77 1.13
N GLU A 162 -3.30 21.70 1.50
CA GLU A 162 -3.05 20.93 2.72
C GLU A 162 -1.65 20.31 2.73
N GLU A 163 -1.25 19.68 1.63
CA GLU A 163 0.05 19.02 1.53
C GLU A 163 1.22 20.02 1.49
N ALA A 164 1.00 21.22 0.92
CA ALA A 164 1.97 22.32 0.99
C ALA A 164 2.20 22.74 2.45
N MET A 165 1.11 22.90 3.22
CA MET A 165 1.19 23.21 4.65
C MET A 165 1.88 22.07 5.45
N PHE A 166 1.59 20.82 5.12
CA PHE A 166 2.26 19.68 5.74
C PHE A 166 3.77 19.66 5.48
N LEU A 167 4.20 19.96 4.25
CA LEU A 167 5.60 19.96 3.85
C LEU A 167 6.43 21.04 4.56
N THR A 168 5.82 22.11 5.09
CA THR A 168 6.54 23.12 5.88
C THR A 168 7.18 22.58 7.15
N ARG A 169 6.74 21.40 7.62
CA ARG A 169 7.33 20.72 8.78
C ARG A 169 8.75 20.21 8.51
N TYR A 170 9.11 20.05 7.26
CA TYR A 170 10.38 19.48 6.82
C TYR A 170 11.18 20.44 5.95
N ALA A 171 10.53 21.01 4.94
CA ALA A 171 11.19 21.81 3.93
C ALA A 171 11.67 23.16 4.45
N ARG A 172 12.81 23.62 3.94
CA ARG A 172 13.32 25.00 4.15
C ARG A 172 12.36 26.04 3.60
N SER A 173 11.80 25.79 2.42
CA SER A 173 10.77 26.61 1.78
C SER A 173 9.85 25.74 0.95
N VAL A 174 8.58 26.14 0.89
CA VAL A 174 7.58 25.49 0.02
C VAL A 174 7.07 26.52 -0.99
N THR A 175 7.18 26.23 -2.29
CA THR A 175 6.65 27.06 -3.35
C THR A 175 5.56 26.35 -4.10
N MET A 176 4.33 26.82 -3.98
CA MET A 176 3.20 26.30 -4.78
C MET A 176 3.21 26.88 -6.20
N LEU A 177 3.08 26.02 -7.18
CA LEU A 177 2.96 26.37 -8.61
C LEU A 177 1.50 26.21 -9.02
N VAL A 178 0.81 27.35 -9.17
CA VAL A 178 -0.62 27.39 -9.43
C VAL A 178 -0.85 27.88 -10.85
N ARG A 179 -1.40 27.03 -11.72
CA ARG A 179 -1.65 27.33 -13.14
C ARG A 179 -2.62 28.51 -13.37
N ARG A 180 -3.54 28.72 -12.42
CA ARG A 180 -4.56 29.79 -12.47
C ARG A 180 -4.09 31.00 -11.68
N SER A 181 -4.86 32.09 -11.79
CA SER A 181 -4.66 33.33 -11.01
C SER A 181 -5.14 33.23 -9.56
N THR A 182 -5.80 32.14 -9.18
CA THR A 182 -6.35 31.92 -7.83
C THR A 182 -6.21 30.45 -7.43
N LEU A 183 -6.19 30.20 -6.13
CA LEU A 183 -6.36 28.87 -5.57
C LEU A 183 -7.81 28.38 -5.81
N SER A 184 -8.00 27.08 -5.94
CA SER A 184 -9.31 26.43 -6.15
C SER A 184 -9.73 25.59 -4.94
N CYS A 185 -9.36 26.02 -3.73
CA CYS A 185 -9.79 25.47 -2.45
C CYS A 185 -10.73 26.44 -1.72
N ALA A 186 -11.21 26.07 -0.53
CA ALA A 186 -12.00 26.95 0.32
C ALA A 186 -11.20 28.20 0.73
N GLU A 187 -11.87 29.34 0.83
CA GLU A 187 -11.23 30.64 1.13
C GLU A 187 -10.41 30.59 2.43
N SER A 188 -10.95 29.98 3.48
CA SER A 188 -10.25 29.80 4.76
C SER A 188 -8.92 29.04 4.65
N ILE A 189 -8.81 28.09 3.73
CA ILE A 189 -7.57 27.36 3.48
C ILE A 189 -6.62 28.17 2.61
N ALA A 190 -7.17 28.87 1.61
CA ALA A 190 -6.37 29.77 0.78
C ALA A 190 -5.72 30.88 1.62
N GLU A 191 -6.46 31.47 2.56
CA GLU A 191 -5.94 32.47 3.50
C GLU A 191 -4.82 31.92 4.38
N GLN A 192 -4.97 30.69 4.92
CA GLN A 192 -3.93 30.05 5.73
C GLN A 192 -2.65 29.83 4.94
N VAL A 193 -2.77 29.32 3.71
CA VAL A 193 -1.62 29.11 2.81
C VAL A 193 -0.91 30.44 2.47
N LEU A 194 -1.68 31.47 2.13
CA LEU A 194 -1.14 32.78 1.74
C LEU A 194 -0.51 33.53 2.91
N ALA A 195 -0.96 33.28 4.14
CA ALA A 195 -0.44 33.88 5.36
C ALA A 195 0.77 33.13 5.94
N HIS A 196 1.09 31.92 5.46
CA HIS A 196 2.14 31.10 6.03
C HIS A 196 3.54 31.54 5.59
N GLU A 197 4.42 31.86 6.55
CA GLU A 197 5.76 32.42 6.29
C GLU A 197 6.66 31.55 5.40
N SER A 198 6.55 30.23 5.53
CA SER A 198 7.36 29.26 4.78
C SER A 198 6.72 28.84 3.44
N VAL A 199 5.52 29.36 3.10
CA VAL A 199 4.84 29.03 1.85
C VAL A 199 4.81 30.24 0.91
N ARG A 200 5.28 30.07 -0.30
CA ARG A 200 5.17 31.05 -1.38
C ARG A 200 4.24 30.51 -2.47
N VAL A 201 3.28 31.29 -2.92
CA VAL A 201 2.39 30.92 -4.03
C VAL A 201 2.78 31.67 -5.29
N ARG A 202 3.07 30.93 -6.36
CA ARG A 202 3.31 31.45 -7.70
C ARG A 202 2.09 31.16 -8.57
N PHE A 203 1.26 32.17 -8.74
CA PHE A 203 0.10 32.10 -9.63
C PHE A 203 0.53 32.15 -11.10
N ASN A 204 -0.35 31.71 -11.99
CA ASN A 204 -0.14 31.66 -13.44
C ASN A 204 1.17 30.96 -13.83
N THR A 205 1.58 29.97 -13.03
CA THR A 205 2.87 29.30 -13.21
C THR A 205 2.67 27.79 -13.32
N VAL A 206 3.30 27.20 -14.32
CA VAL A 206 3.39 25.74 -14.49
C VAL A 206 4.84 25.29 -14.46
N LEU A 207 5.06 24.05 -14.01
CA LEU A 207 6.34 23.37 -14.17
C LEU A 207 6.40 22.85 -15.61
N GLU A 208 7.43 23.22 -16.35
CA GLU A 208 7.65 22.82 -17.74
C GLU A 208 8.58 21.61 -17.84
N ALA A 209 9.67 21.64 -17.07
CA ALA A 209 10.66 20.60 -17.08
C ALA A 209 11.41 20.51 -15.74
N VAL A 210 11.91 19.31 -15.43
CA VAL A 210 12.94 19.09 -14.42
C VAL A 210 14.08 18.29 -15.04
N GLU A 211 15.30 18.64 -14.63
CA GLU A 211 16.53 18.06 -15.13
C GLU A 211 17.47 17.74 -13.96
N GLY A 212 18.36 16.79 -14.15
CA GLY A 212 19.35 16.41 -13.15
C GLY A 212 20.14 15.17 -13.53
N ASP A 213 20.86 14.69 -12.56
CA ASP A 213 21.65 13.44 -12.62
C ASP A 213 20.91 12.30 -11.88
N THR A 214 21.42 11.90 -10.73
CA THR A 214 20.73 11.00 -9.79
C THR A 214 19.67 11.72 -8.95
N ALA A 215 19.66 13.04 -8.95
CA ALA A 215 18.76 13.93 -8.21
C ALA A 215 18.41 15.15 -9.06
N LEU A 216 17.39 15.90 -8.67
CA LEU A 216 17.00 17.13 -9.34
C LEU A 216 18.07 18.22 -9.17
N ARG A 217 18.45 18.86 -10.27
CA ARG A 217 19.43 19.95 -10.32
C ARG A 217 18.88 21.23 -10.93
N ARG A 218 17.82 21.12 -11.74
CA ARG A 218 17.22 22.25 -12.41
C ARG A 218 15.73 22.06 -12.59
N ALA A 219 14.96 23.13 -12.40
CA ALA A 219 13.55 23.21 -12.77
C ALA A 219 13.32 24.39 -13.73
N VAL A 220 12.44 24.20 -14.69
CA VAL A 220 12.01 25.23 -15.62
C VAL A 220 10.54 25.50 -15.39
N PHE A 221 10.22 26.76 -15.09
CA PHE A 221 8.86 27.24 -14.90
C PHE A 221 8.43 28.06 -16.11
N ARG A 222 7.15 27.99 -16.45
CA ARG A 222 6.56 28.84 -17.49
C ARG A 222 5.40 29.64 -16.91
N ASP A 223 5.45 30.95 -17.10
CA ASP A 223 4.32 31.82 -16.84
C ASP A 223 3.24 31.58 -17.92
N THR A 224 2.02 31.25 -17.50
CA THR A 224 0.92 30.87 -18.41
C THR A 224 0.26 32.05 -19.15
N VAL A 225 0.53 33.28 -18.70
CA VAL A 225 -0.01 34.52 -19.30
C VAL A 225 0.98 35.08 -20.32
N THR A 226 2.24 35.19 -19.95
CA THR A 226 3.28 35.83 -20.76
C THR A 226 4.09 34.86 -21.61
N GLY A 227 4.05 33.56 -21.27
CA GLY A 227 4.90 32.52 -21.90
C GLY A 227 6.35 32.57 -21.45
N ARG A 228 6.73 33.50 -20.54
CA ARG A 228 8.12 33.63 -20.09
C ARG A 228 8.58 32.38 -19.32
N LEU A 229 9.78 31.94 -19.68
CA LEU A 229 10.45 30.86 -18.96
C LEU A 229 11.36 31.44 -17.87
N GLU A 230 11.39 30.75 -16.74
CA GLU A 230 12.27 31.03 -15.61
C GLU A 230 12.87 29.72 -15.12
N THR A 231 14.14 29.76 -14.77
CA THR A 231 14.87 28.58 -14.34
C THR A 231 15.24 28.71 -12.86
N TYR A 232 15.08 27.62 -12.13
CA TYR A 232 15.56 27.46 -10.76
C TYR A 232 16.68 26.40 -10.75
N ALA A 233 17.73 26.66 -9.99
CA ALA A 233 18.75 25.70 -9.61
C ALA A 233 19.00 25.81 -8.11
N PRO A 234 19.10 24.69 -7.38
CA PRO A 234 19.45 24.73 -5.97
C PRO A 234 20.91 25.17 -5.78
N PRO A 235 21.34 25.51 -4.54
CA PRO A 235 22.75 25.71 -4.23
C PRO A 235 23.61 24.53 -4.69
N GLU A 236 24.91 24.78 -4.95
CA GLU A 236 25.82 23.75 -5.41
C GLU A 236 25.89 22.56 -4.45
N GLY A 237 25.76 21.36 -4.97
CA GLY A 237 25.71 20.11 -4.20
C GLY A 237 24.34 19.78 -3.60
N GLU A 238 23.37 20.72 -3.59
CA GLU A 238 22.01 20.49 -3.10
C GLU A 238 21.07 19.97 -4.18
N THR A 239 19.91 19.51 -3.74
CA THR A 239 18.77 19.11 -4.57
C THR A 239 17.50 19.76 -4.02
N PHE A 240 16.39 19.58 -4.73
CA PHE A 240 15.07 20.07 -4.33
C PHE A 240 14.01 18.99 -4.56
N GLY A 241 12.80 19.18 -4.04
CA GLY A 241 11.67 18.30 -4.22
C GLY A 241 10.59 18.91 -5.12
N VAL A 242 9.90 18.05 -5.87
CA VAL A 242 8.68 18.41 -6.61
C VAL A 242 7.58 17.46 -6.18
N PHE A 243 6.51 17.99 -5.59
CA PHE A 243 5.35 17.25 -5.17
C PHE A 243 4.15 17.58 -6.06
N VAL A 244 3.55 16.56 -6.67
CA VAL A 244 2.50 16.73 -7.68
C VAL A 244 1.13 16.42 -7.08
N PHE A 245 0.30 17.46 -6.93
CA PHE A 245 -1.08 17.38 -6.46
C PHE A 245 -2.04 18.04 -7.47
N ALA A 246 -1.99 17.58 -8.71
CA ALA A 246 -2.75 18.14 -9.85
C ALA A 246 -4.16 17.52 -10.01
N GLY A 247 -4.67 16.88 -8.96
CA GLY A 247 -5.95 16.18 -8.96
C GLY A 247 -5.80 14.67 -9.20
N TYR A 248 -6.95 14.02 -9.40
CA TYR A 248 -7.02 12.57 -9.55
C TYR A 248 -7.65 12.21 -10.88
N GLU A 249 -7.30 11.03 -11.39
CA GLU A 249 -7.90 10.40 -12.55
C GLU A 249 -8.68 9.17 -12.09
N PRO A 250 -10.00 9.07 -12.40
CA PRO A 250 -10.82 7.96 -11.96
C PRO A 250 -10.40 6.67 -12.67
N ALA A 251 -10.33 5.57 -11.91
CA ALA A 251 -10.00 4.25 -12.44
C ALA A 251 -11.25 3.58 -13.04
N SER A 252 -11.84 4.20 -14.06
CA SER A 252 -13.15 3.85 -14.62
C SER A 252 -13.09 2.95 -15.86
N ARG A 253 -11.93 2.49 -16.30
CA ARG A 253 -11.77 1.66 -17.51
C ARG A 253 -12.72 0.45 -17.54
N LEU A 254 -12.94 -0.21 -16.41
CA LEU A 254 -13.86 -1.36 -16.31
C LEU A 254 -15.34 -0.99 -16.45
N ALA A 255 -15.68 0.30 -16.38
CA ALA A 255 -17.04 0.81 -16.54
C ALA A 255 -17.37 1.14 -18.00
N GLU A 256 -16.39 1.14 -18.90
CA GLU A 256 -16.61 1.46 -20.32
C GLU A 256 -17.65 0.51 -20.92
N GLY A 257 -18.65 1.09 -21.62
CA GLY A 257 -19.79 0.35 -22.15
C GLY A 257 -20.86 -0.05 -21.13
N LEU A 258 -20.54 -0.11 -19.83
CA LEU A 258 -21.43 -0.51 -18.74
C LEU A 258 -22.06 0.69 -17.99
N ALA A 259 -21.36 1.80 -17.89
CA ALA A 259 -21.81 2.98 -17.20
C ALA A 259 -21.67 4.24 -18.08
N GLU A 260 -22.41 5.27 -17.74
CA GLU A 260 -22.18 6.62 -18.28
C GLU A 260 -20.98 7.23 -17.57
N LEU A 261 -20.10 7.88 -18.34
CA LEU A 261 -18.92 8.57 -17.82
C LEU A 261 -19.04 10.07 -18.09
N THR A 262 -18.62 10.88 -17.13
CA THR A 262 -18.46 12.32 -17.33
C THR A 262 -17.34 12.62 -18.32
N GLY A 263 -17.23 13.85 -18.79
CA GLY A 263 -16.09 14.30 -19.62
C GLY A 263 -14.73 14.19 -18.91
N GLN A 264 -14.70 13.96 -17.60
CA GLN A 264 -13.49 13.72 -16.80
C GLN A 264 -13.26 12.22 -16.52
N GLY A 265 -14.12 11.34 -17.04
CA GLY A 265 -14.03 9.90 -16.87
C GLY A 265 -14.65 9.37 -15.57
N ASN A 266 -15.31 10.19 -14.75
CA ASN A 266 -15.99 9.70 -13.54
C ASN A 266 -17.26 8.94 -13.90
N ILE A 267 -17.57 7.88 -13.13
CA ILE A 267 -18.79 7.09 -13.31
C ILE A 267 -20.00 7.88 -12.79
N VAL A 268 -21.02 8.06 -13.64
CA VAL A 268 -22.30 8.66 -13.24
C VAL A 268 -23.16 7.59 -12.56
N THR A 269 -23.63 7.89 -11.35
CA THR A 269 -24.53 7.04 -10.57
C THR A 269 -25.74 7.83 -10.08
N ASP A 270 -26.83 7.09 -9.80
CA ASP A 270 -27.95 7.67 -9.06
C ASP A 270 -27.69 7.74 -7.55
N ARG A 271 -28.68 8.17 -6.77
CA ARG A 271 -28.56 8.26 -5.29
C ARG A 271 -28.44 6.90 -4.61
N GLU A 272 -28.76 5.80 -5.29
CA GLU A 272 -28.63 4.43 -4.82
C GLU A 272 -27.37 3.73 -5.35
N GLN A 273 -26.45 4.51 -5.92
CA GLN A 273 -25.17 4.07 -6.50
C GLN A 273 -25.34 3.10 -7.71
N ARG A 274 -26.49 3.16 -8.39
CA ARG A 274 -26.73 2.38 -9.61
C ARG A 274 -26.13 3.08 -10.81
N THR A 275 -25.59 2.31 -11.73
CA THR A 275 -25.24 2.78 -13.07
C THR A 275 -26.42 2.56 -14.03
N ARG A 276 -26.25 2.95 -15.30
CA ARG A 276 -27.25 2.68 -16.34
C ARG A 276 -27.47 1.19 -16.63
N THR A 277 -26.51 0.31 -16.28
CA THR A 277 -26.59 -1.13 -16.50
C THR A 277 -27.11 -1.81 -15.24
N GLU A 278 -28.21 -2.54 -15.36
CA GLU A 278 -28.78 -3.30 -14.26
C GLU A 278 -27.75 -4.26 -13.66
N GLY A 279 -27.68 -4.38 -12.33
CA GLY A 279 -26.72 -5.22 -11.62
C GLY A 279 -25.28 -4.71 -11.65
N VAL A 280 -25.03 -3.51 -12.20
CA VAL A 280 -23.72 -2.83 -12.14
C VAL A 280 -23.86 -1.54 -11.34
N TYR A 281 -23.04 -1.43 -10.31
CA TYR A 281 -23.00 -0.33 -9.34
C TYR A 281 -21.61 0.31 -9.30
N ALA A 282 -21.53 1.54 -8.81
CA ALA A 282 -20.23 2.16 -8.56
C ALA A 282 -20.27 2.97 -7.26
N ALA A 283 -19.13 3.02 -6.53
CA ALA A 283 -19.04 3.73 -5.26
C ALA A 283 -17.63 4.30 -5.00
N GLY A 284 -17.55 5.36 -4.24
CA GLY A 284 -16.29 6.01 -3.86
C GLY A 284 -15.77 6.98 -4.92
N ASP A 285 -14.46 7.17 -4.95
CA ASP A 285 -13.83 8.27 -5.68
C ASP A 285 -13.83 8.10 -7.21
N VAL A 286 -14.17 6.91 -7.70
CA VAL A 286 -14.40 6.67 -9.13
C VAL A 286 -15.67 7.33 -9.66
N CYS A 287 -16.62 7.65 -8.76
CA CYS A 287 -17.90 8.26 -9.10
C CYS A 287 -17.79 9.79 -9.29
N ASP A 288 -18.78 10.36 -9.99
CA ASP A 288 -18.95 11.80 -10.09
C ASP A 288 -19.44 12.38 -8.76
N LYS A 289 -18.56 13.05 -8.04
CA LYS A 289 -18.84 13.65 -6.73
C LYS A 289 -17.92 14.86 -6.46
N ARG A 290 -18.41 15.76 -5.61
CA ARG A 290 -17.64 16.96 -5.21
C ARG A 290 -16.62 16.68 -4.12
N LEU A 291 -16.96 15.86 -3.13
CA LEU A 291 -16.13 15.57 -1.96
C LEU A 291 -15.58 14.13 -2.05
N ARG A 292 -14.25 14.02 -2.12
CA ARG A 292 -13.50 12.77 -2.12
C ARG A 292 -12.79 12.63 -0.78
N GLN A 293 -13.41 11.89 0.12
CA GLN A 293 -12.92 11.62 1.48
C GLN A 293 -13.28 10.18 1.88
N VAL A 294 -12.56 9.64 2.85
CA VAL A 294 -12.82 8.28 3.36
C VAL A 294 -14.27 8.12 3.80
N VAL A 295 -14.80 9.10 4.55
CA VAL A 295 -16.18 9.06 5.04
C VAL A 295 -17.22 9.03 3.92
N THR A 296 -17.01 9.78 2.83
CA THR A 296 -17.94 9.76 1.69
C THR A 296 -17.80 8.49 0.87
N ALA A 297 -16.61 7.93 0.76
CA ALA A 297 -16.40 6.64 0.11
C ALA A 297 -17.08 5.50 0.89
N VAL A 298 -16.96 5.49 2.22
CA VAL A 298 -17.66 4.54 3.11
C VAL A 298 -19.17 4.67 2.98
N SER A 299 -19.69 5.91 2.96
CA SER A 299 -21.12 6.18 2.75
C SER A 299 -21.63 5.60 1.43
N ASP A 300 -20.93 5.86 0.33
CA ASP A 300 -21.30 5.33 -0.99
C ASP A 300 -21.31 3.80 -1.00
N GLY A 301 -20.28 3.17 -0.39
CA GLY A 301 -20.19 1.71 -0.28
C GLY A 301 -21.38 1.12 0.49
N ALA A 302 -21.78 1.74 1.58
CA ALA A 302 -22.93 1.31 2.39
C ALA A 302 -24.25 1.46 1.61
N VAL A 303 -24.42 2.57 0.89
CA VAL A 303 -25.61 2.81 0.04
C VAL A 303 -25.66 1.79 -1.10
N ALA A 304 -24.54 1.58 -1.80
CA ALA A 304 -24.44 0.58 -2.87
C ALA A 304 -24.78 -0.83 -2.35
N ALA A 305 -24.24 -1.20 -1.20
CA ALA A 305 -24.52 -2.51 -0.59
C ALA A 305 -26.01 -2.71 -0.31
N THR A 306 -26.71 -1.70 0.23
CA THR A 306 -28.15 -1.77 0.50
C THR A 306 -28.96 -1.92 -0.80
N SER A 307 -28.54 -1.28 -1.89
CA SER A 307 -29.16 -1.40 -3.20
C SER A 307 -28.91 -2.78 -3.82
N ILE A 308 -27.68 -3.28 -3.70
CA ILE A 308 -27.27 -4.61 -4.16
C ILE A 308 -28.01 -5.71 -3.39
N GLU A 309 -28.21 -5.54 -2.08
CA GLU A 309 -28.96 -6.47 -1.25
C GLU A 309 -30.37 -6.71 -1.81
N ARG A 310 -31.11 -5.63 -2.12
CA ARG A 310 -32.44 -5.71 -2.70
C ARG A 310 -32.41 -6.41 -4.08
N TYR A 311 -31.48 -6.00 -4.92
CA TYR A 311 -31.32 -6.58 -6.25
C TYR A 311 -30.96 -8.07 -6.19
N ALA A 312 -30.01 -8.46 -5.34
CA ALA A 312 -29.61 -9.86 -5.17
C ALA A 312 -30.76 -10.72 -4.64
N ALA A 313 -31.58 -10.20 -3.70
CA ALA A 313 -32.78 -10.88 -3.24
C ALA A 313 -33.80 -11.12 -4.37
N ASP A 314 -34.00 -10.15 -5.27
CA ASP A 314 -34.86 -10.28 -6.44
C ASP A 314 -34.30 -11.31 -7.42
N MET A 315 -33.00 -11.29 -7.66
CA MET A 315 -32.33 -12.25 -8.54
C MET A 315 -32.36 -13.67 -7.98
N GLN A 316 -32.18 -13.87 -6.68
CA GLN A 316 -32.34 -15.17 -6.03
C GLN A 316 -33.78 -15.70 -6.20
N ARG A 317 -34.79 -14.83 -6.09
CA ARG A 317 -36.19 -15.21 -6.34
C ARG A 317 -36.47 -15.56 -7.80
N LYS A 318 -35.95 -14.73 -8.72
CA LYS A 318 -36.11 -14.89 -10.16
C LYS A 318 -35.46 -16.18 -10.69
N THR A 319 -34.25 -16.45 -10.27
CA THR A 319 -33.42 -17.55 -10.77
C THR A 319 -33.57 -18.84 -9.96
N GLY A 320 -34.09 -18.79 -8.74
CA GLY A 320 -34.11 -19.89 -7.79
C GLY A 320 -32.74 -20.28 -7.24
N LEU A 321 -31.65 -19.56 -7.64
CA LEU A 321 -30.29 -19.83 -7.19
C LEU A 321 -29.97 -19.04 -5.92
N ARG A 322 -29.32 -19.70 -4.96
CA ARG A 322 -28.82 -19.06 -3.73
C ARG A 322 -27.34 -19.36 -3.61
N PRO A 323 -26.45 -18.34 -3.74
CA PRO A 323 -25.02 -18.50 -3.51
C PRO A 323 -24.74 -19.07 -2.12
N GLN A 324 -23.93 -20.13 -2.06
CA GLN A 324 -23.57 -20.76 -0.80
C GLN A 324 -22.35 -20.08 -0.23
N ARG A 325 -22.48 -19.58 0.99
CA ARG A 325 -21.34 -19.03 1.73
C ARG A 325 -20.41 -20.18 2.15
N PRO A 326 -19.09 -19.98 2.12
CA PRO A 326 -18.18 -20.91 2.75
C PRO A 326 -18.64 -21.16 4.18
N ALA A 327 -18.57 -22.40 4.66
CA ALA A 327 -18.82 -22.70 6.06
C ALA A 327 -17.75 -21.94 6.88
N THR A 328 -18.09 -20.74 7.34
CA THR A 328 -17.31 -20.10 8.38
C THR A 328 -17.30 -21.06 9.55
N ALA A 329 -16.13 -21.35 10.10
CA ALA A 329 -16.03 -22.04 11.39
C ALA A 329 -16.94 -21.28 12.34
N GLN A 330 -18.14 -21.82 12.57
CA GLN A 330 -19.08 -21.25 13.51
C GLN A 330 -18.43 -21.38 14.89
N ALA A 331 -18.02 -20.27 15.45
CA ALA A 331 -17.94 -20.19 16.89
C ALA A 331 -19.33 -20.63 17.41
N SER A 332 -19.36 -21.79 18.05
CA SER A 332 -20.54 -22.39 18.64
C SER A 332 -21.20 -21.39 19.60
N SER A 333 -22.22 -20.70 19.13
CA SER A 333 -23.11 -19.93 20.02
C SER A 333 -24.06 -20.91 20.71
N GLY A 334 -23.56 -21.59 21.72
CA GLY A 334 -24.39 -22.16 22.76
C GLY A 334 -25.03 -21.00 23.51
N ALA A 335 -26.34 -20.82 23.34
CA ALA A 335 -27.13 -19.89 24.13
C ALA A 335 -27.09 -20.32 25.60
N SER A 336 -26.23 -19.71 26.38
CA SER A 336 -26.33 -19.65 27.82
C SER A 336 -26.67 -18.22 28.20
N LYS A 337 -27.89 -18.05 28.71
CA LYS A 337 -28.29 -16.84 29.45
C LYS A 337 -27.39 -16.74 30.68
N ALA A 338 -26.45 -15.84 30.68
CA ALA A 338 -25.77 -15.39 31.87
C ALA A 338 -25.69 -13.87 31.87
N SER A 339 -26.20 -13.33 32.95
CA SER A 339 -26.21 -11.95 33.42
C SER A 339 -24.92 -11.20 33.16
N ALA A 340 -25.09 -9.92 32.80
CA ALA A 340 -24.02 -8.94 32.72
C ALA A 340 -23.18 -8.90 34.01
N PRO A 341 -21.86 -8.87 33.89
CA PRO A 341 -21.01 -8.29 34.90
C PRO A 341 -20.53 -6.92 34.42
N SER A 342 -20.94 -5.91 35.15
CA SER A 342 -20.20 -4.66 35.26
C SER A 342 -18.82 -4.98 35.85
N GLY A 343 -17.75 -4.69 35.11
CA GLY A 343 -16.42 -4.85 35.64
C GLY A 343 -15.38 -4.56 34.59
N ASN A 344 -14.70 -3.42 34.71
CA ASN A 344 -13.49 -3.04 34.05
C ASN A 344 -12.53 -4.22 33.91
N ALA A 345 -12.44 -4.82 32.72
CA ALA A 345 -11.29 -5.62 32.35
C ALA A 345 -10.26 -4.64 31.77
N ARG A 346 -9.26 -4.32 32.58
CA ARG A 346 -8.03 -3.68 32.15
C ARG A 346 -7.48 -4.48 30.99
N GLU A 347 -7.44 -3.85 29.80
CA GLU A 347 -6.53 -4.26 28.74
C GLU A 347 -5.14 -4.30 29.35
N THR A 348 -4.49 -5.46 29.28
CA THR A 348 -3.07 -5.56 29.58
C THR A 348 -2.33 -4.81 28.48
N GLU A 349 -2.01 -3.56 28.75
CA GLU A 349 -1.03 -2.77 28.00
C GLU A 349 0.26 -3.58 27.87
N GLY A 350 0.75 -3.80 26.61
CA GLY A 350 2.12 -4.16 26.40
C GLY A 350 2.48 -5.23 25.36
N GLY A 351 1.57 -5.83 24.61
CA GLY A 351 1.93 -6.81 23.56
C GLY A 351 2.19 -6.14 22.20
N PHE A 352 3.24 -6.57 21.45
CA PHE A 352 3.52 -6.15 20.09
C PHE A 352 2.48 -6.69 19.09
N LEU A 353 1.92 -7.89 19.36
CA LEU A 353 0.98 -8.60 18.52
C LEU A 353 -0.43 -8.62 19.14
N THR A 354 -1.45 -8.40 18.31
CA THR A 354 -2.85 -8.63 18.72
C THR A 354 -3.16 -10.13 18.83
N ALA A 355 -4.25 -10.49 19.53
CA ALA A 355 -4.67 -11.89 19.64
C ALA A 355 -4.94 -12.54 18.27
N GLU A 356 -5.55 -11.78 17.34
CA GLU A 356 -5.83 -12.26 15.98
C GLU A 356 -4.55 -12.43 15.15
N GLN A 357 -3.59 -11.52 15.29
CA GLN A 357 -2.28 -11.68 14.63
C GLN A 357 -1.56 -12.92 15.14
N ARG A 358 -1.62 -13.22 16.44
CA ARG A 358 -1.06 -14.44 17.03
C ARG A 358 -1.68 -15.70 16.43
N GLU A 359 -3.00 -15.75 16.26
CA GLU A 359 -3.71 -16.88 15.65
C GLU A 359 -3.31 -17.07 14.17
N GLN A 360 -3.28 -15.99 13.39
CA GLN A 360 -2.87 -16.02 11.99
C GLN A 360 -1.41 -16.49 11.83
N LEU A 361 -0.52 -15.97 12.65
CA LEU A 361 0.90 -16.34 12.64
C LEU A 361 1.10 -17.80 13.05
N ALA A 362 0.38 -18.29 14.06
CA ALA A 362 0.42 -19.70 14.45
C ALA A 362 0.04 -20.61 13.25
N GLY A 363 -0.94 -20.21 12.44
CA GLY A 363 -1.32 -20.91 11.21
C GLY A 363 -0.24 -20.89 10.13
N VAL A 364 0.54 -19.81 10.02
CA VAL A 364 1.69 -19.73 9.10
C VAL A 364 2.85 -20.60 9.62
N PHE A 365 3.18 -20.48 10.90
CA PHE A 365 4.29 -21.19 11.51
C PHE A 365 4.05 -22.71 11.59
N ALA A 366 2.79 -23.14 11.74
CA ALA A 366 2.44 -24.56 11.67
C ALA A 366 2.82 -25.21 10.32
N ARG A 367 2.84 -24.43 9.23
CA ARG A 367 3.20 -24.91 7.88
C ARG A 367 4.71 -24.87 7.61
N MET A 368 5.52 -24.27 8.47
CA MET A 368 6.97 -24.28 8.34
C MET A 368 7.49 -25.73 8.50
N GLU A 369 8.44 -26.13 7.67
CA GLU A 369 9.00 -27.48 7.66
C GLU A 369 10.25 -27.62 8.54
N ARG A 370 11.04 -26.57 8.62
CA ARG A 370 12.34 -26.55 9.30
C ARG A 370 12.38 -25.46 10.37
N PRO A 371 13.02 -25.70 11.50
CA PRO A 371 13.25 -24.68 12.51
C PRO A 371 14.29 -23.64 12.04
N LEU A 372 14.14 -22.42 12.56
CA LEU A 372 15.02 -21.29 12.31
C LEU A 372 15.52 -20.70 13.63
N ILE A 373 16.70 -20.08 13.58
CA ILE A 373 17.28 -19.29 14.65
C ILE A 373 17.22 -17.81 14.23
N LEU A 374 16.59 -17.00 15.06
CA LEU A 374 16.56 -15.54 14.95
C LEU A 374 17.72 -14.98 15.77
N LYS A 375 18.86 -14.75 15.14
CA LYS A 375 20.03 -14.19 15.79
C LYS A 375 19.89 -12.69 15.90
N ALA A 376 19.54 -12.22 17.08
CA ALA A 376 19.33 -10.81 17.39
C ALA A 376 20.63 -10.15 17.87
N GLU A 377 20.97 -9.05 17.26
CA GLU A 377 22.16 -8.25 17.53
C GLU A 377 21.75 -6.84 17.96
N PRO A 378 21.41 -6.62 19.25
CA PRO A 378 20.96 -5.35 19.77
C PRO A 378 22.10 -4.33 19.90
N ASP A 379 21.73 -3.05 20.00
CA ASP A 379 22.60 -1.94 20.36
C ASP A 379 22.05 -1.21 21.60
N SER A 380 22.60 -0.02 21.93
CA SER A 380 22.19 0.78 23.08
C SER A 380 20.90 1.59 22.87
N ARG A 381 20.34 1.65 21.66
CA ARG A 381 19.16 2.47 21.33
C ARG A 381 17.85 1.82 21.80
N PRO A 382 16.81 2.63 22.13
CA PRO A 382 15.50 2.13 22.56
C PRO A 382 14.84 1.14 21.56
N VAL A 383 15.09 1.30 20.27
CA VAL A 383 14.61 0.41 19.21
C VAL A 383 15.03 -1.05 19.41
N SER A 384 16.13 -1.31 20.10
CA SER A 384 16.57 -2.66 20.46
C SER A 384 15.61 -3.35 21.43
N GLU A 385 14.93 -2.61 22.31
CA GLU A 385 13.93 -3.16 23.23
C GLU A 385 12.62 -3.49 22.48
N ASP A 386 12.25 -2.69 21.47
CA ASP A 386 11.10 -2.99 20.60
C ASP A 386 11.37 -4.25 19.77
N LEU A 387 12.59 -4.40 19.23
CA LEU A 387 13.03 -5.60 18.54
C LEU A 387 12.96 -6.83 19.48
N ARG A 388 13.41 -6.67 20.73
CA ARG A 388 13.35 -7.72 21.74
C ARG A 388 11.91 -8.18 21.98
N ARG A 389 11.00 -7.26 22.26
CA ARG A 389 9.58 -7.57 22.52
C ARG A 389 8.96 -8.32 21.34
N MET A 390 9.17 -7.84 20.12
CA MET A 390 8.63 -8.47 18.91
C MET A 390 9.15 -9.91 18.72
N LEU A 391 10.46 -10.11 18.79
CA LEU A 391 11.06 -11.44 18.56
C LEU A 391 10.64 -12.46 19.62
N MET A 392 10.52 -12.03 20.87
CA MET A 392 10.05 -12.90 21.95
C MET A 392 8.59 -13.31 21.77
N GLU A 393 7.73 -12.39 21.32
CA GLU A 393 6.33 -12.72 21.01
C GLU A 393 6.22 -13.67 19.81
N LEU A 394 7.03 -13.49 18.76
CA LEU A 394 7.04 -14.41 17.61
C LEU A 394 7.49 -15.82 18.01
N ALA A 395 8.58 -15.93 18.78
CA ALA A 395 9.10 -17.21 19.22
C ALA A 395 8.15 -17.93 20.19
N ALA A 396 7.35 -17.19 20.96
CA ALA A 396 6.34 -17.79 21.84
C ALA A 396 5.17 -18.46 21.10
N LEU A 397 5.00 -18.20 19.78
CA LEU A 397 3.91 -18.75 18.97
C LEU A 397 4.24 -20.13 18.38
N THR A 398 5.50 -20.56 18.39
CA THR A 398 5.93 -21.80 17.73
C THR A 398 7.25 -22.32 18.29
N ASP A 399 7.42 -23.62 18.31
CA ASP A 399 8.68 -24.32 18.63
C ASP A 399 9.71 -24.28 17.48
N LYS A 400 9.31 -23.75 16.32
CA LYS A 400 10.17 -23.67 15.13
C LYS A 400 10.99 -22.37 15.05
N LEU A 401 10.79 -21.43 15.97
CA LEU A 401 11.56 -20.21 16.06
C LEU A 401 12.29 -20.13 17.41
N THR A 402 13.60 -20.03 17.36
CA THR A 402 14.45 -19.81 18.55
C THR A 402 15.16 -18.47 18.41
N VAL A 403 15.21 -17.68 19.49
CA VAL A 403 15.92 -16.39 19.49
C VAL A 403 17.25 -16.54 20.22
N GLU A 404 18.32 -16.19 19.53
CA GLU A 404 19.66 -16.08 20.10
C GLU A 404 20.08 -14.63 20.23
N TRP A 405 20.54 -14.22 21.41
CA TRP A 405 20.95 -12.83 21.69
C TRP A 405 22.46 -12.72 21.74
N THR A 406 23.01 -11.78 20.99
CA THR A 406 24.38 -11.32 21.21
C THR A 406 24.41 -10.22 22.27
N PRO A 407 25.57 -10.02 22.97
CA PRO A 407 25.71 -8.87 23.85
C PRO A 407 25.46 -7.56 23.10
N PRO A 408 24.76 -6.58 23.70
CA PRO A 408 24.57 -5.27 23.10
C PRO A 408 25.91 -4.63 22.74
N SER A 409 26.03 -4.13 21.53
CA SER A 409 27.16 -3.32 21.11
C SER A 409 26.78 -2.39 19.99
N ASP A 410 27.28 -1.17 20.01
CA ASP A 410 27.00 -0.20 18.95
C ASP A 410 27.79 -0.51 17.68
N GLY A 411 27.17 -0.29 16.53
CA GLY A 411 27.76 -0.54 15.22
C GLY A 411 26.84 -0.12 14.08
N PRO A 412 27.40 0.09 12.87
CA PRO A 412 26.68 0.68 11.74
C PRO A 412 25.55 -0.23 11.17
N GLU A 413 25.52 -1.50 11.52
CA GLU A 413 24.51 -2.46 11.06
C GLU A 413 23.58 -2.90 12.21
N ARG A 414 23.60 -2.26 13.38
CA ARG A 414 22.78 -2.61 14.53
C ARG A 414 21.74 -1.52 14.84
N PRO A 415 20.60 -1.91 15.47
CA PRO A 415 20.23 -3.26 15.84
C PRO A 415 19.75 -4.05 14.61
N CYS A 416 19.91 -5.36 14.65
CA CYS A 416 19.42 -6.20 13.57
C CYS A 416 18.99 -7.58 14.07
N VAL A 417 18.21 -8.29 13.25
CA VAL A 417 17.94 -9.71 13.36
C VAL A 417 18.36 -10.41 12.07
N ARG A 418 19.16 -11.47 12.21
CA ARG A 418 19.56 -12.35 11.10
C ARG A 418 18.84 -13.69 11.24
N VAL A 419 18.43 -14.22 10.11
CA VAL A 419 17.72 -15.50 10.06
C VAL A 419 18.72 -16.60 9.72
N LEU A 420 18.90 -17.55 10.63
CA LEU A 420 19.79 -18.72 10.44
C LEU A 420 18.94 -19.99 10.40
N ARG A 421 19.46 -21.03 9.74
CA ARG A 421 18.95 -22.40 9.84
C ARG A 421 19.38 -23.01 11.18
N ALA A 422 18.74 -24.12 11.56
CA ALA A 422 19.03 -24.80 12.83
C ALA A 422 20.48 -25.29 12.95
N ASP A 423 21.18 -25.51 11.85
CA ASP A 423 22.59 -25.86 11.81
C ASP A 423 23.54 -24.65 11.91
N GLY A 424 22.99 -23.45 12.10
CA GLY A 424 23.74 -22.19 12.16
C GLY A 424 24.06 -21.57 10.80
N THR A 425 23.68 -22.19 9.68
CA THR A 425 23.89 -21.65 8.33
C THR A 425 23.04 -20.40 8.11
N ASP A 426 23.65 -19.34 7.61
CA ASP A 426 22.94 -18.08 7.29
C ASP A 426 22.02 -18.29 6.09
N THR A 427 20.78 -17.83 6.19
CA THR A 427 19.81 -17.86 5.08
C THR A 427 19.99 -16.69 4.10
N GLY A 428 20.86 -15.75 4.42
CA GLY A 428 21.03 -14.49 3.69
C GLY A 428 19.97 -13.43 4.04
N ILE A 429 19.03 -13.72 4.93
CA ILE A 429 17.95 -12.77 5.30
C ILE A 429 18.33 -12.05 6.59
N ALA A 430 18.30 -10.70 6.55
CA ALA A 430 18.46 -9.86 7.72
C ALA A 430 17.52 -8.66 7.69
N PHE A 431 17.13 -8.19 8.88
CA PHE A 431 16.37 -6.95 9.06
C PHE A 431 17.08 -6.04 10.09
N HIS A 432 17.42 -4.85 9.67
CA HIS A 432 18.09 -3.83 10.46
C HIS A 432 17.06 -2.80 10.95
N GLY A 433 16.84 -2.75 12.25
CA GLY A 433 15.72 -2.09 12.92
C GLY A 433 14.71 -3.10 13.44
N VAL A 434 13.44 -2.70 13.56
CA VAL A 434 12.31 -3.57 13.95
C VAL A 434 11.46 -3.86 12.72
N PRO A 435 11.26 -5.14 12.32
CA PRO A 435 10.34 -5.48 11.22
C PRO A 435 8.88 -5.20 11.63
N GLY A 436 8.49 -3.93 11.62
CA GLY A 436 7.15 -3.46 11.97
C GLY A 436 6.39 -2.86 10.78
N GLY A 437 5.23 -2.27 11.02
CA GLY A 437 4.43 -1.63 9.98
C GLY A 437 4.16 -2.56 8.81
N HIS A 438 4.33 -2.05 7.59
CA HIS A 438 4.14 -2.84 6.36
C HIS A 438 5.19 -3.96 6.19
N GLU A 439 6.37 -3.83 6.80
CA GLU A 439 7.45 -4.81 6.69
C GLU A 439 7.31 -5.99 7.66
N PHE A 440 6.37 -5.94 8.60
CA PHE A 440 6.09 -7.08 9.47
C PHE A 440 5.68 -8.32 8.67
N ASN A 441 4.77 -8.14 7.70
CA ASN A 441 4.31 -9.23 6.85
C ASN A 441 5.42 -9.74 5.93
N SER A 442 6.24 -8.86 5.33
CA SER A 442 7.37 -9.28 4.48
C SER A 442 8.41 -10.07 5.27
N PHE A 443 8.68 -9.70 6.52
CA PHE A 443 9.57 -10.46 7.40
C PHE A 443 9.02 -11.87 7.70
N VAL A 444 7.73 -11.99 8.06
CA VAL A 444 7.07 -13.29 8.29
C VAL A 444 7.10 -14.18 7.04
N VAL A 445 6.85 -13.60 5.86
CA VAL A 445 6.95 -14.32 4.58
C VAL A 445 8.40 -14.75 4.31
N GLY A 446 9.39 -13.93 4.66
CA GLY A 446 10.81 -14.29 4.60
C GLY A 446 11.15 -15.50 5.48
N LEU A 447 10.65 -15.52 6.71
CA LEU A 447 10.80 -16.69 7.61
C LEU A 447 10.17 -17.95 6.99
N TYR A 448 8.95 -17.83 6.45
CA TYR A 448 8.27 -18.95 5.79
C TYR A 448 9.02 -19.45 4.55
N ASN A 449 9.62 -18.56 3.76
CA ASN A 449 10.45 -18.93 2.61
C ASN A 449 11.74 -19.65 3.05
N ALA A 450 12.38 -19.23 4.14
CA ALA A 450 13.59 -19.82 4.67
C ALA A 450 13.36 -21.19 5.33
N ALA A 451 12.23 -21.35 6.02
CA ALA A 451 11.85 -22.58 6.70
C ALA A 451 11.27 -23.65 5.76
N GLY A 452 10.76 -23.27 4.58
CA GLY A 452 10.00 -24.13 3.68
C GLY A 452 8.55 -24.40 4.16
N PRO A 453 7.66 -24.85 3.24
CA PRO A 453 7.88 -25.03 1.80
C PRO A 453 8.07 -23.71 1.03
N GLY A 454 7.78 -22.57 1.67
CA GLY A 454 7.87 -21.24 1.08
C GLY A 454 6.75 -20.93 0.08
N GLN A 455 6.81 -19.74 -0.52
CA GLN A 455 5.87 -19.31 -1.55
C GLN A 455 6.12 -20.10 -2.84
N SER A 456 5.06 -20.57 -3.47
CA SER A 456 5.10 -21.13 -4.82
C SER A 456 5.40 -20.01 -5.82
N ILE A 457 6.35 -20.23 -6.70
CA ILE A 457 6.75 -19.31 -7.77
C ILE A 457 6.73 -20.04 -9.11
N ASP A 458 6.68 -19.29 -10.20
CA ASP A 458 6.78 -19.83 -11.56
C ASP A 458 8.09 -20.64 -11.70
N PRO A 459 8.06 -21.84 -12.31
CA PRO A 459 9.26 -22.65 -12.55
C PRO A 459 10.37 -21.88 -13.27
N ALA A 460 10.05 -21.03 -14.24
CA ALA A 460 11.04 -20.22 -14.94
C ALA A 460 11.76 -19.22 -14.01
N LEU A 461 11.04 -18.64 -13.04
CA LEU A 461 11.64 -17.77 -12.03
C LEU A 461 12.51 -18.56 -11.04
N ALA A 462 12.11 -19.79 -10.71
CA ALA A 462 12.92 -20.67 -9.86
C ALA A 462 14.25 -21.06 -10.55
N GLU A 463 14.22 -21.36 -11.85
CA GLU A 463 15.41 -21.61 -12.68
C GLU A 463 16.30 -20.38 -12.74
N ALA A 464 15.73 -19.19 -12.95
CA ALA A 464 16.48 -17.94 -12.97
C ALA A 464 17.18 -17.64 -11.63
N ILE A 465 16.55 -17.93 -10.50
CA ILE A 465 17.18 -17.81 -9.16
C ILE A 465 18.35 -18.80 -9.04
N ALA A 466 18.15 -20.05 -9.47
CA ALA A 466 19.19 -21.07 -9.40
C ALA A 466 20.39 -20.78 -10.32
N ALA A 467 20.17 -20.05 -11.42
CA ALA A 467 21.20 -19.65 -12.36
C ALA A 467 22.11 -18.51 -11.85
N ILE A 468 21.80 -17.88 -10.71
CA ILE A 468 22.69 -16.89 -10.09
C ILE A 468 23.94 -17.63 -9.56
N ASP A 469 25.07 -17.36 -10.18
CA ASP A 469 26.36 -18.04 -9.94
C ASP A 469 27.42 -17.14 -9.27
N ARG A 470 27.05 -15.89 -8.92
CA ARG A 470 27.92 -14.90 -8.28
C ARG A 470 27.34 -14.39 -6.97
N PRO A 471 28.18 -13.98 -5.99
CA PRO A 471 27.69 -13.35 -4.76
C PRO A 471 26.96 -12.05 -5.04
N LEU A 472 25.77 -11.87 -4.43
CA LEU A 472 24.97 -10.67 -4.51
C LEU A 472 24.59 -10.19 -3.10
N ASP A 473 24.99 -8.97 -2.75
CA ASP A 473 24.59 -8.27 -1.53
C ASP A 473 23.48 -7.27 -1.88
N LEU A 474 22.23 -7.60 -1.51
CA LEU A 474 21.06 -6.78 -1.75
C LEU A 474 20.72 -6.03 -0.46
N GLN A 475 20.95 -4.72 -0.43
CA GLN A 475 20.56 -3.85 0.66
C GLN A 475 19.29 -3.11 0.24
N ILE A 476 18.20 -3.32 0.98
CA ILE A 476 16.89 -2.74 0.69
C ILE A 476 16.56 -1.71 1.76
N VAL A 477 16.58 -0.44 1.40
CA VAL A 477 16.22 0.63 2.33
C VAL A 477 14.72 0.89 2.21
N VAL A 478 14.03 0.80 3.35
CA VAL A 478 12.57 0.90 3.47
C VAL A 478 12.18 1.96 4.51
N ALA A 479 10.93 2.40 4.46
CA ALA A 479 10.25 3.04 5.59
C ALA A 479 9.09 2.14 6.01
N LEU A 480 8.88 1.96 7.31
CA LEU A 480 7.84 1.04 7.81
C LEU A 480 6.41 1.46 7.41
N SER A 481 6.22 2.74 7.07
CA SER A 481 4.98 3.30 6.52
C SER A 481 4.84 3.17 4.99
N CYS A 482 5.87 2.66 4.29
CA CYS A 482 5.87 2.58 2.83
C CYS A 482 5.10 1.34 2.34
N THR A 483 4.02 1.55 1.60
CA THR A 483 3.18 0.46 1.05
C THR A 483 3.79 -0.25 -0.15
N MET A 484 4.77 0.35 -0.82
CA MET A 484 5.44 -0.20 -2.00
C MET A 484 6.70 -1.02 -1.66
N CYS A 485 7.21 -0.87 -0.43
CA CYS A 485 8.42 -1.54 0.01
C CYS A 485 8.29 -3.07 0.13
N PRO A 486 7.19 -3.62 0.66
CA PRO A 486 7.05 -5.06 0.90
C PRO A 486 7.22 -5.93 -0.36
N GLU A 487 6.78 -5.47 -1.53
CA GLU A 487 6.90 -6.25 -2.77
C GLU A 487 8.36 -6.53 -3.13
N LEU A 488 9.21 -5.49 -3.05
CA LEU A 488 10.65 -5.63 -3.31
C LEU A 488 11.33 -6.46 -2.21
N VAL A 489 10.96 -6.25 -0.94
CA VAL A 489 11.53 -6.99 0.20
C VAL A 489 11.21 -8.49 0.09
N ILE A 490 9.96 -8.85 -0.18
CA ILE A 490 9.53 -10.25 -0.36
C ILE A 490 10.28 -10.89 -1.54
N ALA A 491 10.41 -10.17 -2.66
CA ALA A 491 11.14 -10.67 -3.83
C ALA A 491 12.62 -10.94 -3.51
N ALA A 492 13.32 -10.00 -2.86
CA ALA A 492 14.72 -10.14 -2.49
C ALA A 492 14.94 -11.27 -1.46
N GLN A 493 14.10 -11.33 -0.43
CA GLN A 493 14.16 -12.40 0.58
C GLN A 493 13.84 -13.78 -0.02
N LYS A 494 12.95 -13.86 -1.03
CA LYS A 494 12.69 -15.11 -1.75
C LYS A 494 13.92 -15.59 -2.50
N ILE A 495 14.65 -14.71 -3.16
CA ILE A 495 15.90 -15.04 -3.85
C ILE A 495 16.94 -15.51 -2.83
N ALA A 496 17.17 -14.77 -1.74
CA ALA A 496 18.15 -15.12 -0.70
C ALA A 496 17.83 -16.47 -0.05
N ALA A 497 16.57 -16.74 0.31
CA ALA A 497 16.15 -18.03 0.87
C ALA A 497 16.39 -19.22 -0.08
N SER A 498 16.41 -18.97 -1.40
CA SER A 498 16.49 -19.99 -2.46
C SER A 498 17.90 -20.15 -3.05
N ASN A 499 18.78 -19.14 -2.90
CA ASN A 499 20.16 -19.17 -3.43
C ASN A 499 21.17 -18.69 -2.37
N PRO A 500 22.12 -19.52 -1.91
CA PRO A 500 23.07 -19.18 -0.83
C PRO A 500 24.10 -18.11 -1.21
N LEU A 501 24.22 -17.76 -2.49
CA LEU A 501 25.10 -16.68 -2.96
C LEU A 501 24.45 -15.29 -2.80
N VAL A 502 23.17 -15.22 -2.42
CA VAL A 502 22.44 -13.95 -2.33
C VAL A 502 22.14 -13.60 -0.88
N THR A 503 22.41 -12.37 -0.47
CA THR A 503 21.95 -11.81 0.79
C THR A 503 20.91 -10.72 0.55
N ALA A 504 19.86 -10.67 1.37
CA ALA A 504 18.81 -9.66 1.36
C ALA A 504 18.73 -9.01 2.75
N LYS A 505 19.31 -7.83 2.87
CA LYS A 505 19.38 -7.03 4.10
C LYS A 505 18.42 -5.86 3.99
N VAL A 506 17.44 -5.80 4.85
CA VAL A 506 16.43 -4.73 4.91
C VAL A 506 16.82 -3.72 5.97
N TYR A 507 16.80 -2.43 5.66
CA TYR A 507 17.16 -1.34 6.56
C TYR A 507 15.99 -0.35 6.70
N ASP A 508 15.56 -0.10 7.93
CA ASP A 508 14.63 1.00 8.20
C ASP A 508 15.37 2.35 8.14
N VAL A 509 15.03 3.17 7.17
CA VAL A 509 15.67 4.47 6.91
C VAL A 509 15.67 5.40 8.13
N ASN A 510 14.71 5.25 9.04
CA ASN A 510 14.60 6.07 10.25
C ASN A 510 15.69 5.74 11.29
N HIS A 511 16.24 4.54 11.23
CA HIS A 511 17.26 4.07 12.17
C HIS A 511 18.66 4.00 11.56
N PHE A 512 18.78 4.16 10.22
CA PHE A 512 20.03 4.10 9.47
C PHE A 512 20.19 5.31 8.53
N PRO A 513 20.23 6.55 9.04
CA PRO A 513 20.28 7.77 8.23
C PRO A 513 21.57 7.88 7.39
N GLU A 514 22.66 7.24 7.82
CA GLU A 514 23.93 7.21 7.08
C GLU A 514 23.81 6.53 5.70
N LEU A 515 22.92 5.56 5.52
CA LEU A 515 22.65 4.97 4.20
C LEU A 515 21.99 5.99 3.28
N ARG A 516 21.08 6.80 3.83
CA ARG A 516 20.41 7.87 3.10
C ARG A 516 21.43 8.88 2.57
N GLU A 517 22.36 9.29 3.40
CA GLU A 517 23.41 10.25 3.02
C GLU A 517 24.38 9.65 2.01
N ARG A 518 24.87 8.44 2.29
CA ARG A 518 25.87 7.75 1.48
C ARG A 518 25.40 7.48 0.05
N TYR A 519 24.17 7.00 -0.11
CA TYR A 519 23.60 6.62 -1.41
C TYR A 519 22.63 7.67 -1.97
N LYS A 520 22.53 8.85 -1.31
CA LYS A 520 21.65 9.96 -1.70
C LYS A 520 20.20 9.48 -1.94
N ILE A 521 19.69 8.68 -0.99
CA ILE A 521 18.36 8.08 -1.10
C ILE A 521 17.30 9.17 -0.90
N MET A 522 16.45 9.34 -1.91
CA MET A 522 15.39 10.36 -1.94
C MET A 522 13.98 9.77 -1.94
N SER A 523 13.86 8.45 -2.02
CA SER A 523 12.58 7.73 -1.88
C SER A 523 12.83 6.26 -1.57
N VAL A 524 11.80 5.60 -1.03
CA VAL A 524 11.79 4.17 -0.74
C VAL A 524 10.66 3.46 -1.50
N PRO A 525 10.81 2.17 -1.83
CA PRO A 525 11.96 1.32 -1.59
C PRO A 525 13.17 1.69 -2.45
N CYS A 526 14.35 1.63 -1.85
CA CYS A 526 15.61 1.79 -2.54
C CYS A 526 16.41 0.50 -2.42
N LEU A 527 16.84 -0.05 -3.55
CA LEU A 527 17.67 -1.25 -3.64
C LEU A 527 19.10 -0.84 -3.98
N ILE A 528 20.03 -1.33 -3.18
CA ILE A 528 21.47 -1.16 -3.39
C ILE A 528 22.05 -2.55 -3.62
N ILE A 529 22.67 -2.76 -4.79
CA ILE A 529 23.25 -4.03 -5.21
C ILE A 529 24.77 -3.92 -5.09
N ASN A 530 25.41 -4.83 -4.35
CA ASN A 530 26.85 -4.91 -4.17
C ASN A 530 27.50 -3.58 -3.72
N LYS A 531 26.74 -2.75 -2.99
CA LYS A 531 27.17 -1.41 -2.53
C LYS A 531 27.55 -0.42 -3.65
N ALA A 532 27.17 -0.71 -4.90
CA ALA A 532 27.53 0.04 -6.09
C ALA A 532 26.31 0.50 -6.89
N LYS A 533 25.45 -0.41 -7.38
CA LYS A 533 24.30 -0.08 -8.22
C LYS A 533 23.10 0.26 -7.35
N VAL A 534 22.44 1.39 -7.62
CA VAL A 534 21.25 1.86 -6.88
C VAL A 534 20.04 1.86 -7.80
N ALA A 535 18.94 1.30 -7.35
CA ALA A 535 17.65 1.28 -8.06
C ALA A 535 16.51 1.65 -7.13
N PHE A 536 15.51 2.37 -7.63
CA PHE A 536 14.36 2.85 -6.87
C PHE A 536 13.05 2.19 -7.30
N GLY A 537 12.06 2.27 -6.42
CA GLY A 537 10.70 1.83 -6.67
C GLY A 537 10.49 0.33 -6.51
N LYS A 538 9.22 -0.05 -6.40
CA LYS A 538 8.81 -1.44 -6.26
C LYS A 538 9.24 -2.28 -7.46
N LYS A 539 9.57 -3.54 -7.21
CA LYS A 539 9.91 -4.51 -8.26
C LYS A 539 9.30 -5.86 -7.91
N THR A 540 8.66 -6.47 -8.88
CA THR A 540 8.24 -7.87 -8.79
C THR A 540 9.46 -8.78 -8.81
N LEU A 541 9.28 -10.06 -8.45
CA LEU A 541 10.38 -11.04 -8.49
C LEU A 541 11.02 -11.14 -9.89
N GLY A 542 10.22 -11.14 -10.97
CA GLY A 542 10.71 -11.15 -12.34
C GLY A 542 11.54 -9.91 -12.69
N GLN A 543 11.03 -8.71 -12.39
CA GLN A 543 11.73 -7.46 -12.62
C GLN A 543 13.04 -7.34 -11.82
N LEU A 544 13.04 -7.90 -10.59
CA LEU A 544 14.26 -7.94 -9.79
C LEU A 544 15.30 -8.86 -10.42
N LEU A 545 14.92 -10.04 -10.88
CA LEU A 545 15.82 -10.98 -11.56
C LEU A 545 16.37 -10.42 -12.87
N GLU A 546 15.55 -9.73 -13.67
CA GLU A 546 16.01 -9.01 -14.87
C GLU A 546 17.08 -7.97 -14.52
N LEU A 547 16.85 -7.16 -13.47
CA LEU A 547 17.81 -6.15 -13.01
C LEU A 547 19.13 -6.76 -12.52
N LEU A 548 19.08 -7.94 -11.87
CA LEU A 548 20.25 -8.66 -11.37
C LEU A 548 21.04 -9.38 -12.48
N ALA A 549 20.39 -9.69 -13.61
CA ALA A 549 21.02 -10.28 -14.78
C ALA A 549 21.79 -9.26 -15.62
N GLU A 550 21.49 -7.94 -15.48
CA GLU A 550 22.25 -6.89 -16.17
C GLU A 550 23.72 -6.91 -15.71
N PRO A 551 24.68 -6.84 -16.64
CA PRO A 551 26.09 -6.73 -16.28
C PRO A 551 26.31 -5.46 -15.44
N GLU A 552 27.20 -5.52 -14.47
CA GLU A 552 27.65 -4.35 -13.73
C GLU A 552 28.36 -3.43 -14.75
N ASP A 553 27.75 -2.28 -15.06
CA ASP A 553 28.32 -1.32 -16.02
C ASP A 553 29.76 -0.95 -15.62
N GLY A 554 30.61 -1.23 -16.54
CA GLY A 554 32.03 -1.34 -16.57
C GLY A 554 32.86 -0.35 -15.76
N GLN A 555 33.82 -0.89 -15.17
CA GLN A 555 35.16 -0.38 -15.27
C GLN A 555 35.58 -0.41 -16.77
N THR A 556 35.34 0.68 -17.46
CA THR A 556 36.15 1.04 -18.63
C THR A 556 36.98 2.23 -18.22
N GLY A 557 38.30 1.93 -18.04
CA GLY A 557 39.47 2.74 -18.20
C GLY A 557 39.59 4.05 -17.39
#